data_1408acc58698804c7ea3428aa6eff861
#
_entry.id   1408acc58698804c7ea3428aa6eff861
#
_cell.length_a   1.000
_cell.length_b   1.000
_cell.length_c   1.000
_cell.angle_alpha   90.00
_cell.angle_beta   90.00
_cell.angle_gamma   90.00
#
_symmetry.space_group_name_H-M   'P 1'
#
loop_
_entity.id
_entity.type
_entity.pdbx_description
1 polymer ?
#
loop_
_entity_poly.entity_id
_entity_poly.type
_entity_poly.pdbx_seq_one_letter_code
_entity_poly.pdbx_strand_id
1 'polypeptide(L)'
;MPAQDLLVKLWNLPSKEAVLQRLSAQNVAIKRVIAPDRARVLQFVEKHFGAGWMHECEAALSTVPSTCYVAVKDKQVIGFACFEATCKNYFGPIGVSPDCREGGVGTGLLLSCLHSMWEMGYAYAIIGWADEPAPFYEKTVGAIPIPDSHPAIYKNLVRK
;
A
#
# COMPACT_ATOMS: atom_id res chain seq x y z
N MET A 1 -0.17 19.94 -12.14
CA MET A 1 -1.01 20.01 -10.92
C MET A 1 -0.25 19.39 -9.76
N PRO A 2 -0.23 20.01 -8.57
CA PRO A 2 0.40 19.39 -7.43
C PRO A 2 -0.33 18.11 -7.03
N ALA A 3 0.40 17.17 -6.45
CA ALA A 3 -0.16 15.92 -5.97
C ALA A 3 -1.22 16.20 -4.89
N GLN A 4 -2.32 15.49 -4.97
CA GLN A 4 -3.43 15.61 -4.01
C GLN A 4 -3.70 14.26 -3.36
N ASP A 5 -4.35 14.29 -2.22
CA ASP A 5 -4.85 13.07 -1.60
C ASP A 5 -6.05 12.54 -2.39
N LEU A 6 -6.21 11.23 -2.37
CA LEU A 6 -7.36 10.56 -3.00
C LEU A 6 -8.21 9.91 -1.91
N LEU A 7 -9.52 9.88 -2.15
CA LEU A 7 -10.50 9.23 -1.28
C LEU A 7 -10.98 7.93 -1.92
N VAL A 8 -10.96 6.86 -1.14
CA VAL A 8 -11.51 5.56 -1.56
C VAL A 8 -12.69 5.22 -0.67
N LYS A 9 -13.80 4.83 -1.29
CA LYS A 9 -15.02 4.37 -0.60
C LYS A 9 -14.88 2.86 -0.38
N LEU A 10 -14.74 2.45 0.87
CA LEU A 10 -14.38 1.06 1.18
C LEU A 10 -15.54 0.07 1.12
N TRP A 11 -16.79 0.55 1.13
CA TRP A 11 -17.96 -0.35 1.10
C TRP A 11 -18.25 -0.94 -0.29
N ASN A 12 -17.52 -0.50 -1.30
CA ASN A 12 -17.78 -0.90 -2.69
C ASN A 12 -16.49 -1.39 -3.37
N LEU A 13 -15.60 -2.03 -2.61
CA LEU A 13 -14.34 -2.53 -3.16
C LEU A 13 -14.57 -3.72 -4.08
N PRO A 14 -13.79 -3.81 -5.17
CA PRO A 14 -13.75 -5.06 -5.96
C PRO A 14 -13.27 -6.22 -5.06
N SER A 15 -13.73 -7.43 -5.39
CA SER A 15 -13.21 -8.62 -4.72
C SER A 15 -11.74 -8.81 -5.03
N LYS A 16 -10.96 -9.24 -4.04
CA LYS A 16 -9.55 -9.55 -4.25
C LYS A 16 -9.31 -10.98 -4.75
N GLU A 17 -10.32 -11.83 -4.75
CA GLU A 17 -10.15 -13.26 -5.03
C GLU A 17 -9.59 -13.52 -6.43
N ALA A 18 -10.10 -12.83 -7.44
CA ALA A 18 -9.68 -13.05 -8.83
C ALA A 18 -8.21 -12.71 -9.02
N VAL A 19 -7.75 -11.56 -8.48
CA VAL A 19 -6.36 -11.17 -8.62
C VAL A 19 -5.43 -12.07 -7.81
N LEU A 20 -5.85 -12.50 -6.62
CA LEU A 20 -5.05 -13.40 -5.81
C LEU A 20 -4.87 -14.77 -6.48
N GLN A 21 -5.93 -15.29 -7.11
CA GLN A 21 -5.84 -16.54 -7.87
C GLN A 21 -4.91 -16.41 -9.06
N ARG A 22 -4.99 -15.30 -9.79
CA ARG A 22 -4.11 -15.04 -10.91
C ARG A 22 -2.65 -14.96 -10.48
N LEU A 23 -2.39 -14.32 -9.33
CA LEU A 23 -1.04 -14.24 -8.76
C LEU A 23 -0.55 -15.62 -8.31
N SER A 24 -1.40 -16.41 -7.69
CA SER A 24 -1.06 -17.76 -7.27
C SER A 24 -0.64 -18.63 -8.46
N ALA A 25 -1.30 -18.46 -9.61
CA ALA A 25 -0.92 -19.17 -10.84
C ALA A 25 0.46 -18.75 -11.33
N GLN A 26 0.95 -17.59 -10.96
CA GLN A 26 2.29 -17.09 -11.27
C GLN A 26 3.29 -17.38 -10.14
N ASN A 27 2.89 -18.15 -9.15
CA ASN A 27 3.70 -18.48 -7.98
C ASN A 27 3.98 -17.26 -7.10
N VAL A 28 3.03 -16.32 -7.05
CA VAL A 28 3.10 -15.12 -6.20
C VAL A 28 2.03 -15.22 -5.12
N ALA A 29 2.43 -15.01 -3.87
CA ALA A 29 1.51 -14.98 -2.74
C ALA A 29 1.54 -13.60 -2.08
N ILE A 30 0.38 -13.10 -1.69
CA ILE A 30 0.27 -11.89 -0.88
C ILE A 30 0.09 -12.32 0.57
N LYS A 31 0.94 -11.82 1.44
CA LYS A 31 0.96 -12.22 2.85
C LYS A 31 1.03 -11.01 3.77
N ARG A 32 0.32 -11.07 4.89
CA ARG A 32 0.54 -10.10 5.97
C ARG A 32 1.87 -10.43 6.64
N VAL A 33 2.70 -9.41 6.84
CA VAL A 33 4.03 -9.59 7.44
C VAL A 33 3.89 -9.93 8.92
N ILE A 34 4.67 -10.89 9.37
CA ILE A 34 4.82 -11.20 10.80
C ILE A 34 6.24 -10.85 11.25
N ALA A 35 6.41 -10.65 12.54
CA ALA A 35 7.64 -10.10 13.11
C ALA A 35 8.96 -10.75 12.66
N PRO A 36 9.04 -12.09 12.49
CA PRO A 36 10.31 -12.69 12.04
C PRO A 36 10.82 -12.22 10.68
N ASP A 37 9.94 -11.68 9.83
CA ASP A 37 10.34 -11.20 8.51
C ASP A 37 10.62 -9.70 8.46
N ARG A 38 10.58 -9.02 9.60
CA ARG A 38 10.77 -7.57 9.67
C ARG A 38 12.01 -7.08 8.92
N ALA A 39 13.16 -7.66 9.20
CA ALA A 39 14.41 -7.22 8.59
C ALA A 39 14.40 -7.39 7.08
N ARG A 40 13.86 -8.51 6.58
CA ARG A 40 13.81 -8.76 5.13
C ARG A 40 12.94 -7.74 4.42
N VAL A 41 11.79 -7.41 5.02
CA VAL A 41 10.87 -6.44 4.43
C VAL A 41 11.50 -5.04 4.43
N LEU A 42 12.09 -4.63 5.54
CA LEU A 42 12.73 -3.31 5.64
C LEU A 42 13.89 -3.18 4.66
N GLN A 43 14.70 -4.22 4.50
CA GLN A 43 15.80 -4.22 3.54
C GLN A 43 15.30 -4.05 2.10
N PHE A 44 14.23 -4.75 1.75
CA PHE A 44 13.61 -4.63 0.44
C PHE A 44 13.13 -3.18 0.19
N VAL A 45 12.42 -2.62 1.16
CA VAL A 45 11.84 -1.28 1.01
C VAL A 45 12.95 -0.23 0.89
N GLU A 46 13.94 -0.28 1.76
CA GLU A 46 15.04 0.69 1.72
C GLU A 46 15.82 0.61 0.41
N LYS A 47 16.14 -0.61 -0.01
CA LYS A 47 16.93 -0.83 -1.23
C LYS A 47 16.23 -0.29 -2.48
N HIS A 48 14.93 -0.51 -2.60
CA HIS A 48 14.19 -0.18 -3.82
C HIS A 48 13.52 1.18 -3.79
N PHE A 49 13.21 1.72 -2.59
CA PHE A 49 12.36 2.90 -2.47
C PHE A 49 12.90 3.95 -1.51
N GLY A 50 13.95 3.64 -0.75
CA GLY A 50 14.62 4.63 0.09
C GLY A 50 14.19 4.61 1.55
N ALA A 51 14.90 5.43 2.33
CA ALA A 51 14.78 5.46 3.80
C ALA A 51 13.42 5.99 4.27
N GLY A 52 12.84 6.96 3.56
CA GLY A 52 11.56 7.54 3.96
C GLY A 52 10.44 6.50 4.01
N TRP A 53 10.32 5.71 2.95
CA TRP A 53 9.33 4.64 2.91
C TRP A 53 9.67 3.51 3.87
N MET A 54 10.96 3.29 4.10
CA MET A 54 11.39 2.29 5.08
C MET A 54 10.92 2.69 6.49
N HIS A 55 11.01 3.97 6.86
CA HIS A 55 10.51 4.44 8.15
C HIS A 55 9.00 4.28 8.29
N GLU A 56 8.25 4.55 7.25
CA GLU A 56 6.80 4.32 7.26
C GLU A 56 6.48 2.84 7.39
N CYS A 57 7.23 2.00 6.70
CA CYS A 57 7.07 0.54 6.82
C CYS A 57 7.37 0.07 8.25
N GLU A 58 8.38 0.65 8.90
CA GLU A 58 8.66 0.36 10.32
C GLU A 58 7.45 0.63 11.20
N ALA A 59 6.76 1.74 10.98
CA ALA A 59 5.56 2.06 11.74
C ALA A 59 4.49 0.99 11.55
N ALA A 60 4.28 0.56 10.32
CA ALA A 60 3.29 -0.49 10.00
C ALA A 60 3.68 -1.84 10.63
N LEU A 61 4.96 -2.13 10.74
CA LEU A 61 5.44 -3.39 11.32
C LEU A 61 5.47 -3.38 12.85
N SER A 62 5.20 -2.24 13.47
CA SER A 62 5.28 -2.09 14.93
C SER A 62 3.97 -2.38 15.65
N THR A 63 2.95 -2.82 14.94
CA THR A 63 1.66 -3.23 15.52
C THR A 63 1.46 -4.73 15.36
N VAL A 64 0.54 -5.29 16.14
CA VAL A 64 0.17 -6.71 16.07
C VAL A 64 -1.34 -6.81 15.97
N PRO A 65 -1.88 -7.30 14.85
CA PRO A 65 -1.16 -7.70 13.63
C PRO A 65 -0.54 -6.49 12.93
N SER A 66 0.49 -6.73 12.12
CA SER A 66 1.10 -5.64 11.35
C SER A 66 0.13 -5.11 10.31
N THR A 67 0.32 -3.85 9.90
CA THR A 67 -0.46 -3.24 8.83
C THR A 67 0.35 -3.17 7.53
N CYS A 68 1.12 -4.22 7.29
CA CYS A 68 1.95 -4.36 6.09
C CYS A 68 1.71 -5.70 5.42
N TYR A 69 1.47 -5.65 4.11
CA TYR A 69 1.41 -6.83 3.26
C TYR A 69 2.62 -6.86 2.34
N VAL A 70 3.06 -8.06 1.99
CA VAL A 70 4.13 -8.26 1.00
C VAL A 70 3.66 -9.23 -0.06
N ALA A 71 4.23 -9.06 -1.26
CA ALA A 71 4.12 -10.04 -2.32
C ALA A 71 5.42 -10.83 -2.34
N VAL A 72 5.31 -12.15 -2.37
CA VAL A 72 6.44 -13.06 -2.27
C VAL A 72 6.43 -14.01 -3.46
N LYS A 73 7.58 -14.16 -4.10
CA LYS A 73 7.81 -15.13 -5.17
C LYS A 73 9.15 -15.79 -4.94
N ASP A 74 9.18 -17.13 -4.97
CA ASP A 74 10.41 -17.90 -4.76
C ASP A 74 11.15 -17.46 -3.50
N LYS A 75 10.39 -17.29 -2.42
CA LYS A 75 10.90 -16.87 -1.10
C LYS A 75 11.53 -15.47 -1.08
N GLN A 76 11.30 -14.68 -2.12
CA GLN A 76 11.81 -13.31 -2.20
C GLN A 76 10.66 -12.32 -2.15
N VAL A 77 10.86 -11.22 -1.42
CA VAL A 77 9.91 -10.11 -1.42
C VAL A 77 10.04 -9.39 -2.76
N ILE A 78 8.91 -9.25 -3.47
CA ILE A 78 8.86 -8.54 -4.75
C ILE A 78 7.99 -7.30 -4.71
N GLY A 79 7.28 -7.07 -3.62
CA GLY A 79 6.44 -5.90 -3.43
C GLY A 79 5.98 -5.79 -2.00
N PHE A 80 5.52 -4.59 -1.63
CA PHE A 80 4.98 -4.33 -0.29
C PHE A 80 3.90 -3.26 -0.36
N ALA A 81 3.03 -3.22 0.63
CA ALA A 81 2.09 -2.12 0.83
C ALA A 81 1.74 -2.02 2.30
N CYS A 82 1.58 -0.80 2.77
CA CYS A 82 1.23 -0.51 4.15
C CYS A 82 -0.08 0.27 4.24
N PHE A 83 -0.70 0.23 5.40
CA PHE A 83 -1.80 1.12 5.75
C PHE A 83 -1.63 1.48 7.22
N GLU A 84 -2.22 2.58 7.65
CA GLU A 84 -2.06 3.10 9.03
C GLU A 84 -0.60 3.42 9.36
N ALA A 85 0.23 3.68 8.35
CA ALA A 85 1.64 3.98 8.56
C ALA A 85 1.88 5.46 8.77
N THR A 86 1.45 6.30 7.82
CA THR A 86 1.62 7.74 7.91
C THR A 86 0.71 8.32 8.99
N CYS A 87 -0.56 7.96 8.97
CA CYS A 87 -1.56 8.35 9.95
C CYS A 87 -2.78 7.47 9.80
N LYS A 88 -3.80 7.69 10.66
CA LYS A 88 -4.99 6.87 10.65
C LYS A 88 -5.72 6.97 9.31
N ASN A 89 -6.27 5.87 8.86
CA ASN A 89 -7.02 5.64 7.63
C ASN A 89 -6.27 5.97 6.34
N TYR A 90 -4.96 6.19 6.40
CA TYR A 90 -4.14 6.35 5.19
C TYR A 90 -3.68 4.99 4.67
N PHE A 91 -3.78 4.83 3.36
CA PHE A 91 -3.14 3.75 2.64
C PHE A 91 -1.83 4.25 2.05
N GLY A 92 -0.81 3.41 2.10
CA GLY A 92 0.50 3.69 1.53
C GLY A 92 1.59 3.64 2.60
N PRO A 93 2.83 3.58 2.18
CA PRO A 93 3.31 3.48 0.81
C PRO A 93 3.06 2.12 0.17
N ILE A 94 3.18 2.05 -1.15
CA ILE A 94 3.11 0.82 -1.92
C ILE A 94 4.21 0.83 -2.97
N GLY A 95 4.90 -0.29 -3.13
CA GLY A 95 5.93 -0.42 -4.14
C GLY A 95 6.10 -1.85 -4.60
N VAL A 96 6.37 -2.01 -5.90
CA VAL A 96 6.63 -3.30 -6.52
C VAL A 96 7.98 -3.22 -7.21
N SER A 97 8.81 -4.27 -7.07
CA SER A 97 10.08 -4.35 -7.77
C SER A 97 9.87 -4.09 -9.27
N PRO A 98 10.73 -3.27 -9.92
CA PRO A 98 10.53 -2.91 -11.33
C PRO A 98 10.34 -4.10 -12.26
N ASP A 99 11.02 -5.21 -12.00
CA ASP A 99 10.94 -6.41 -12.83
C ASP A 99 9.62 -7.16 -12.66
N CYS A 100 8.81 -6.80 -11.66
CA CYS A 100 7.61 -7.54 -11.28
C CYS A 100 6.34 -6.70 -11.34
N ARG A 101 6.37 -5.52 -11.98
CA ARG A 101 5.23 -4.59 -11.96
C ARG A 101 4.06 -5.02 -12.81
N GLU A 102 4.24 -5.94 -13.72
CA GLU A 102 3.16 -6.50 -14.50
C GLU A 102 2.60 -7.74 -13.80
N GLY A 103 1.37 -8.10 -14.10
CA GLY A 103 0.75 -9.31 -13.57
C GLY A 103 -0.16 -9.13 -12.38
N GLY A 104 -0.38 -7.90 -11.91
CA GLY A 104 -1.38 -7.64 -10.88
C GLY A 104 -0.86 -7.60 -9.44
N VAL A 105 0.46 -7.58 -9.24
CA VAL A 105 1.03 -7.54 -7.88
C VAL A 105 0.56 -6.30 -7.12
N GLY A 106 0.64 -5.12 -7.75
CA GLY A 106 0.18 -3.87 -7.12
C GLY A 106 -1.30 -3.92 -6.77
N THR A 107 -2.13 -4.46 -7.66
CA THR A 107 -3.57 -4.60 -7.41
C THR A 107 -3.83 -5.54 -6.23
N GLY A 108 -3.13 -6.67 -6.16
CA GLY A 108 -3.27 -7.60 -5.06
C GLY A 108 -2.90 -6.99 -3.72
N LEU A 109 -1.79 -6.24 -3.68
CA LEU A 109 -1.35 -5.54 -2.47
C LEU A 109 -2.36 -4.47 -2.05
N LEU A 110 -2.80 -3.65 -3.01
CA LEU A 110 -3.77 -2.57 -2.75
C LEU A 110 -5.06 -3.14 -2.18
N LEU A 111 -5.66 -4.13 -2.84
CA LEU A 111 -6.92 -4.69 -2.40
C LEU A 111 -6.79 -5.42 -1.06
N SER A 112 -5.69 -6.10 -0.80
CA SER A 112 -5.47 -6.74 0.50
C SER A 112 -5.46 -5.71 1.63
N CYS A 113 -4.78 -4.58 1.44
CA CYS A 113 -4.76 -3.50 2.42
C CYS A 113 -6.14 -2.87 2.60
N LEU A 114 -6.82 -2.52 1.51
CA LEU A 114 -8.10 -1.82 1.60
C LEU A 114 -9.19 -2.70 2.20
N HIS A 115 -9.22 -3.99 1.86
CA HIS A 115 -10.17 -4.89 2.51
C HIS A 115 -9.90 -5.03 4.01
N SER A 116 -8.62 -5.03 4.42
CA SER A 116 -8.28 -5.02 5.84
C SER A 116 -8.75 -3.76 6.54
N MET A 117 -8.62 -2.61 5.89
CA MET A 117 -9.12 -1.35 6.45
C MET A 117 -10.65 -1.37 6.60
N TRP A 118 -11.36 -1.91 5.62
CA TRP A 118 -12.81 -2.09 5.72
C TRP A 118 -13.17 -2.94 6.94
N GLU A 119 -12.47 -4.06 7.13
CA GLU A 119 -12.72 -4.96 8.25
C GLU A 119 -12.39 -4.33 9.60
N MET A 120 -11.45 -3.37 9.63
CA MET A 120 -11.14 -2.61 10.83
C MET A 120 -12.22 -1.58 11.20
N GLY A 121 -13.21 -1.36 10.32
CA GLY A 121 -14.30 -0.45 10.58
C GLY A 121 -14.19 0.89 9.89
N TYR A 122 -13.22 1.10 9.01
CA TYR A 122 -13.14 2.33 8.23
C TYR A 122 -14.12 2.29 7.06
N ALA A 123 -14.85 3.38 6.86
CA ALA A 123 -15.68 3.55 5.67
C ALA A 123 -14.90 4.14 4.50
N TYR A 124 -13.83 4.85 4.79
CA TYR A 124 -13.01 5.55 3.79
C TYR A 124 -11.54 5.29 4.04
N ALA A 125 -10.77 5.21 2.95
CA ALA A 125 -9.32 5.26 3.02
C ALA A 125 -8.83 6.48 2.26
N ILE A 126 -7.73 7.04 2.73
CA ILE A 126 -7.07 8.16 2.07
C ILE A 126 -5.76 7.66 1.50
N ILE A 127 -5.48 8.00 0.23
CA ILE A 127 -4.20 7.73 -0.40
C ILE A 127 -3.49 9.07 -0.49
N GLY A 128 -2.41 9.22 0.29
CA GLY A 128 -1.71 10.49 0.38
C GLY A 128 -0.78 10.75 -0.79
N TRP A 129 -0.78 11.98 -1.28
CA TRP A 129 0.11 12.46 -2.35
C TRP A 129 0.16 11.55 -3.57
N ALA A 130 -1.00 11.15 -4.07
CA ALA A 130 -1.09 10.36 -5.30
C ALA A 130 -0.98 11.32 -6.50
N ASP A 131 0.12 11.21 -7.24
CA ASP A 131 0.35 12.00 -8.45
C ASP A 131 0.41 11.07 -9.65
N GLU A 132 1.58 10.52 -9.96
CA GLU A 132 1.73 9.57 -11.06
C GLU A 132 0.86 8.32 -10.89
N PRO A 133 0.74 7.72 -9.69
CA PRO A 133 -0.10 6.54 -9.50
C PRO A 133 -1.61 6.81 -9.49
N ALA A 134 -2.06 8.07 -9.55
CA ALA A 134 -3.49 8.39 -9.45
C ALA A 134 -4.36 7.62 -10.45
N PRO A 135 -4.01 7.50 -11.76
CA PRO A 135 -4.82 6.71 -12.69
C PRO A 135 -4.99 5.25 -12.28
N PHE A 136 -3.97 4.66 -11.69
CA PHE A 136 -4.04 3.29 -11.19
C PHE A 136 -5.12 3.16 -10.11
N TYR A 137 -5.13 4.07 -9.15
CA TYR A 137 -6.11 4.04 -8.07
C TYR A 137 -7.52 4.36 -8.54
N GLU A 138 -7.65 5.33 -9.46
CA GLU A 138 -8.94 5.69 -10.02
C GLU A 138 -9.56 4.51 -10.76
N LYS A 139 -8.77 3.83 -11.58
CA LYS A 139 -9.23 2.70 -12.37
C LYS A 139 -9.52 1.47 -11.51
N THR A 140 -8.68 1.20 -10.52
CA THR A 140 -8.77 -0.04 -9.75
C THR A 140 -9.85 0.01 -8.67
N VAL A 141 -9.96 1.12 -7.95
CA VAL A 141 -10.84 1.22 -6.78
C VAL A 141 -11.75 2.46 -6.80
N GLY A 142 -11.81 3.17 -7.92
CA GLY A 142 -12.68 4.32 -8.05
C GLY A 142 -12.28 5.50 -7.17
N ALA A 143 -10.98 5.65 -6.88
CA ALA A 143 -10.49 6.75 -6.05
C ALA A 143 -10.81 8.09 -6.68
N ILE A 144 -11.14 9.09 -5.85
CA ILE A 144 -11.45 10.44 -6.31
C ILE A 144 -10.53 11.45 -5.61
N PRO A 145 -10.09 12.50 -6.33
CA PRO A 145 -9.24 13.52 -5.73
C PRO A 145 -9.99 14.30 -4.64
N ILE A 146 -9.26 14.66 -3.58
CA ILE A 146 -9.77 15.53 -2.55
C ILE A 146 -9.30 16.95 -2.87
N PRO A 147 -10.21 17.91 -3.12
CA PRO A 147 -9.82 19.28 -3.42
C PRO A 147 -9.02 19.91 -2.27
N ASP A 148 -8.05 20.74 -2.62
CA ASP A 148 -7.25 21.51 -1.66
C ASP A 148 -6.48 20.63 -0.67
N SER A 149 -6.06 19.46 -1.09
CA SER A 149 -5.34 18.51 -0.24
C SER A 149 -3.82 18.47 -0.54
N HIS A 150 -3.25 19.60 -0.89
CA HIS A 150 -1.79 19.72 -1.07
C HIS A 150 -1.29 20.91 -0.25
N PRO A 151 -0.30 20.75 0.61
CA PRO A 151 0.45 19.55 0.94
C PRO A 151 -0.24 18.62 1.95
N ALA A 152 -1.47 18.88 2.34
CA ALA A 152 -2.25 18.09 3.27
C ALA A 152 -1.53 17.91 4.62
N ILE A 153 -1.57 16.71 5.19
CA ILE A 153 -0.92 16.45 6.47
C ILE A 153 0.59 16.66 6.42
N TYR A 154 1.18 16.59 5.22
CA TYR A 154 2.64 16.68 5.06
C TYR A 154 3.19 18.08 5.35
N LYS A 155 2.32 19.09 5.46
CA LYS A 155 2.74 20.42 5.96
C LYS A 155 3.31 20.35 7.38
N ASN A 156 2.99 19.29 8.12
CA ASN A 156 3.45 19.09 9.49
C ASN A 156 4.79 18.38 9.59
N LEU A 157 5.40 18.02 8.46
CA LEU A 157 6.74 17.44 8.49
C LEU A 157 7.71 18.43 9.13
N VAL A 158 8.70 17.90 9.88
CA VAL A 158 9.69 18.74 10.56
C VAL A 158 10.79 19.25 9.62
N ARG A 159 10.76 18.84 8.38
CA ARG A 159 11.70 19.27 7.34
C ARG A 159 10.98 20.00 6.22
N LYS A 160 11.74 20.78 5.48
CA LYS A 160 11.21 21.46 4.30
C LYS A 160 11.29 20.57 3.08
#